data_646bbddbe99054774d0d77da119b7ed2
#
_entry.id   646bbddbe99054774d0d77da119b7ed2
#
_cell.length_a   1.000
_cell.length_b   1.000
_cell.length_c   1.000
_cell.angle_alpha   90.00
_cell.angle_beta   90.00
_cell.angle_gamma   90.00
#
_symmetry.space_group_name_H-M   'P 1'
#
loop_
_entity.id
_entity.type
_entity.pdbx_description
1 polymer ?
#
loop_
_entity_poly.entity_id
_entity_poly.type
_entity_poly.pdbx_seq_one_letter_code
_entity_poly.pdbx_strand_id
1 'polypeptide(L)' 'MRYKAKVDIPTIDGILYKGTTLITEEDVSSKDKVRCKDRTGKIWYLSYHQIERVKGE' A
#
# COMPACT_ATOMS: atom_id res chain seq x y z
N MET A 1 10.31 -3.96 0.07
CA MET A 1 9.49 -4.67 -0.93
C MET A 1 8.51 -3.69 -1.55
N ARG A 2 8.16 -3.91 -2.80
CA ARG A 2 7.31 -3.01 -3.56
C ARG A 2 5.92 -3.60 -3.76
N TYR A 3 4.91 -2.79 -3.47
CA TYR A 3 3.50 -3.17 -3.58
C TYR A 3 2.75 -2.13 -4.38
N LYS A 4 1.52 -2.41 -4.74
CA LYS A 4 0.63 -1.44 -5.37
C LYS A 4 -0.78 -1.62 -4.80
N ALA A 5 -1.57 -0.55 -4.84
CA ALA A 5 -2.95 -0.61 -4.40
C ALA A 5 -3.77 -1.43 -5.40
N LYS A 6 -4.54 -2.40 -4.90
CA LYS A 6 -5.43 -3.23 -5.71
C LYS A 6 -6.70 -2.51 -6.10
N VAL A 7 -7.11 -1.56 -5.27
CA VAL A 7 -8.38 -0.85 -5.39
C VAL A 7 -8.16 0.59 -4.97
N ASP A 8 -9.14 1.44 -5.22
CA ASP A 8 -9.12 2.80 -4.69
C ASP A 8 -9.42 2.73 -3.19
N ILE A 9 -8.58 3.37 -2.39
CA ILE A 9 -8.66 3.30 -0.94
C ILE A 9 -8.94 4.68 -0.37
N PRO A 10 -10.17 4.97 0.03
CA PRO A 10 -10.49 6.26 0.67
C PRO A 10 -9.94 6.28 2.10
N THR A 11 -9.30 7.39 2.46
CA THR A 11 -8.78 7.60 3.81
C THR A 11 -9.14 9.01 4.25
N ILE A 12 -8.92 9.30 5.53
CA ILE A 12 -9.17 10.65 6.05
C ILE A 12 -8.21 11.67 5.45
N ASP A 13 -7.10 11.22 4.90
CA ASP A 13 -6.10 12.08 4.26
C ASP A 13 -6.29 12.19 2.76
N GLY A 14 -7.34 11.57 2.21
CA GLY A 14 -7.59 11.57 0.78
C GLY A 14 -7.75 10.16 0.25
N ILE A 15 -7.73 10.04 -1.08
CA ILE A 15 -7.91 8.75 -1.75
C ILE A 15 -6.58 8.27 -2.30
N LEU A 16 -6.23 7.02 -1.98
CA LEU A 16 -5.10 6.34 -2.59
C LEU A 16 -5.64 5.54 -3.77
N TYR A 17 -5.27 5.93 -4.98
CA TYR A 17 -5.85 5.35 -6.18
C TYR A 17 -5.24 3.99 -6.53
N LYS A 18 -6.04 3.15 -7.13
CA LYS A 18 -5.61 1.85 -7.66
C LYS A 18 -4.39 2.02 -8.54
N GLY A 19 -3.41 1.14 -8.35
CA GLY A 19 -2.17 1.17 -9.12
C GLY A 19 -1.07 2.03 -8.54
N THR A 20 -1.34 2.77 -7.46
CA THR A 20 -0.31 3.56 -6.79
C THR A 20 0.77 2.65 -6.22
N THR A 21 2.02 2.95 -6.53
CA THR A 21 3.16 2.19 -6.02
C THR A 21 3.43 2.53 -4.56
N LEU A 22 3.64 1.50 -3.77
CA LEU A 22 3.88 1.62 -2.34
C LEU A 22 5.12 0.82 -1.97
N ILE A 23 5.84 1.30 -0.97
CA ILE A 23 7.02 0.61 -0.47
C ILE A 23 6.80 0.31 1.00
N THR A 24 7.08 -0.92 1.40
CA THR A 24 7.03 -1.32 2.80
C THR A 24 8.18 -2.26 3.11
N GLU A 25 8.67 -2.19 4.33
CA GLU A 25 9.70 -3.08 4.82
C GLU A 25 9.11 -4.24 5.60
N GLU A 26 7.79 -4.21 5.82
CA GLU A 26 7.10 -5.23 6.61
C GLU A 26 6.60 -6.38 5.74
N ASP A 27 6.52 -7.55 6.36
CA ASP A 27 5.80 -8.67 5.77
C ASP A 27 4.31 -8.38 5.92
N VAL A 28 3.60 -8.28 4.80
CA VAL A 28 2.20 -7.87 4.78
C VAL A 28 1.23 -9.03 4.69
N SER A 29 1.72 -10.27 4.74
CA SER A 29 0.93 -11.44 4.37
C SER A 29 -0.35 -11.65 5.17
N SER A 30 -0.46 -11.09 6.37
CA SER A 30 -1.67 -11.28 7.18
C SER A 30 -1.98 -10.11 8.09
N LYS A 31 -1.42 -8.94 7.81
CA LYS A 31 -1.61 -7.79 8.69
C LYS A 31 -2.78 -6.93 8.26
N ASP A 32 -3.60 -6.55 9.23
CA ASP A 32 -4.73 -5.65 8.97
C ASP A 32 -4.29 -4.20 8.83
N LYS A 33 -3.11 -3.88 9.32
CA LYS A 33 -2.61 -2.51 9.26
C LYS A 33 -1.13 -2.55 8.91
N VAL A 34 -0.83 -2.23 7.66
CA VAL A 34 0.52 -2.22 7.13
C VAL A 34 0.95 -0.78 6.88
N ARG A 35 2.11 -0.43 7.38
CA ARG A 35 2.68 0.89 7.15
C ARG A 35 3.39 0.90 5.81
N CYS A 36 2.86 1.71 4.90
CA CYS A 36 3.40 1.84 3.55
C CYS A 36 3.80 3.28 3.28
N LYS A 37 4.77 3.46 2.42
CA LYS A 37 5.20 4.79 1.99
C LYS A 37 4.97 4.90 0.49
N ASP A 38 4.37 6.00 0.04
CA ASP A 38 4.21 6.23 -1.39
C ASP A 38 5.44 6.94 -1.98
N ARG A 39 5.36 7.28 -3.26
CA ARG A 39 6.49 7.88 -3.98
C ARG A 39 6.81 9.29 -3.50
N THR A 40 5.87 9.94 -2.84
CA THR A 40 6.07 11.29 -2.30
C THR A 40 6.63 11.28 -0.89
N GLY A 41 6.73 10.09 -0.30
CA GLY A 41 7.20 9.94 1.08
C GLY A 41 6.08 9.95 2.12
N LYS A 42 4.84 10.07 1.68
CA LYS A 42 3.69 10.05 2.59
C LYS A 42 3.47 8.64 3.12
N ILE A 43 3.18 8.54 4.41
CA ILE A 43 2.91 7.27 5.07
C ILE A 43 1.41 6.96 5.02
N TRP A 44 1.08 5.73 4.63
CA TRP A 44 -0.28 5.22 4.58
C TRP A 44 -0.38 3.96 5.43
N TYR A 45 -1.50 3.80 6.14
CA TYR A 45 -1.78 2.59 6.90
C TYR A 45 -2.89 1.84 6.18
N LEU A 46 -2.57 0.70 5.60
CA LEU A 46 -3.45 -0.03 4.71
C LEU A 46 -3.61 -1.48 5.19
N SER A 47 -4.69 -2.13 4.74
CA SER A 47 -4.88 -3.54 4.98
C SER A 47 -4.19 -4.35 3.88
N TYR A 48 -3.70 -5.54 4.22
CA TYR A 48 -3.08 -6.42 3.22
C TYR A 48 -4.07 -6.82 2.12
N HIS A 49 -5.38 -6.73 2.38
CA HIS A 49 -6.41 -6.99 1.37
C HIS A 49 -6.44 -5.94 0.26
N GLN A 50 -5.92 -4.77 0.53
CA GLN A 50 -6.04 -3.61 -0.35
C GLN A 50 -4.80 -3.41 -1.22
N ILE A 51 -3.76 -4.18 -0.97
CA ILE A 51 -2.49 -4.05 -1.69
C ILE A 51 -2.04 -5.41 -2.22
N GLU A 52 -1.23 -5.39 -3.27
CA GLU A 52 -0.65 -6.60 -3.83
C GLU A 52 0.82 -6.37 -4.17
N ARG A 53 1.60 -7.43 -4.11
CA ARG A 53 3.01 -7.36 -4.43
C ARG A 53 3.21 -7.16 -5.93
N VAL A 54 4.13 -6.27 -6.27
CA VAL A 54 4.50 -6.04 -7.67
C VAL A 54 5.38 -7.17 -8.13
N LYS A 55 4.95 -7.87 -9.18
CA LYS A 55 5.71 -8.98 -9.73
C LYS A 55 6.85 -8.46 -10.61
N GLY A 56 7.90 -9.26 -10.71
CA GLY A 56 9.04 -8.92 -11.53
C GLY A 56 10.09 -8.04 -10.84
N GLU A 57 9.95 -7.87 -9.57
CA GLU A 57 10.90 -7.12 -8.77
C GLU A 57 12.10 -7.96 -8.38
#